data_8b1b1d8795c86784ac2baba4d771891c
#
_entry.id   8b1b1d8795c86784ac2baba4d771891c
#
_cell.length_a   1.000
_cell.length_b   1.000
_cell.length_c   1.000
_cell.angle_alpha   90.00
_cell.angle_beta   90.00
_cell.angle_gamma   90.00
#
_symmetry.space_group_name_H-M   'P 1'
#
loop_
_entity.id
_entity.type
_entity.pdbx_description
1 polymer ?
#
loop_
_entity_poly.entity_id
_entity_poly.type
_entity_poly.pdbx_seq_one_letter_code
_entity_poly.pdbx_strand_id
1 'polypeptide(L)'
;MKKLILLGFITCLTFSQAKMLDAIAIIVEGVPITTAEIRAIQTQMSISKQKATSLLIQDRLQKSAMKDIAIDEGAIDSKISAIAAQNNLTIPKMQKILKTQGTSWSKYRSSIRNAMKKEKFFQTNVVNSIPTPTEDELKLYYNKHKKEFFAPSSLNLIEYSASTKNAMKDFLQTKKKKGVKSRSVKKMTKDLNPALLGSILQTQDGSYTRPFNAGDRYISYKVVSKNGKVTMPFDAAKGAVSAKWKQQQQTKALKDYFEKLKTNADVQYIR
;
A
#
# COMPACT_ATOMS: atom_id res chain seq x y z
N MET A 1 -71.41 40.05 28.28
CA MET A 1 -70.41 38.99 28.21
C MET A 1 -70.09 38.82 26.71
N LYS A 2 -69.05 39.50 26.27
CA LYS A 2 -68.62 39.46 24.87
C LYS A 2 -67.47 38.49 24.74
N LYS A 3 -67.66 37.36 24.00
CA LYS A 3 -66.59 36.42 23.67
C LYS A 3 -65.81 36.94 22.46
N LEU A 4 -64.55 37.27 22.70
CA LEU A 4 -63.62 37.65 21.65
C LEU A 4 -63.04 36.32 21.06
N ILE A 5 -63.29 36.04 19.79
CA ILE A 5 -62.73 34.95 19.02
C ILE A 5 -61.42 35.48 18.42
N LEU A 6 -60.29 34.99 18.93
CA LEU A 6 -58.95 35.30 18.40
C LEU A 6 -58.67 34.35 17.24
N LEU A 7 -58.74 34.84 16.01
CA LEU A 7 -58.42 34.07 14.82
C LEU A 7 -56.90 34.05 14.67
N GLY A 8 -56.28 32.92 15.04
CA GLY A 8 -54.86 32.71 14.86
C GLY A 8 -54.50 32.44 13.41
N PHE A 9 -53.80 33.39 12.83
CA PHE A 9 -53.25 33.27 11.48
C PHE A 9 -52.02 32.33 11.52
N ILE A 10 -52.19 31.05 11.16
CA ILE A 10 -51.07 30.12 11.00
C ILE A 10 -50.47 30.42 9.63
N THR A 11 -49.40 31.21 9.60
CA THR A 11 -48.55 31.34 8.42
C THR A 11 -47.74 30.05 8.25
N CYS A 12 -48.18 29.18 7.33
CA CYS A 12 -47.36 28.08 6.82
C CYS A 12 -46.13 28.66 6.12
N LEU A 13 -45.01 28.71 6.82
CA LEU A 13 -43.68 28.85 6.22
C LEU A 13 -43.41 27.59 5.41
N THR A 14 -43.73 27.59 4.12
CA THR A 14 -43.24 26.60 3.18
C THR A 14 -41.73 26.80 3.05
N PHE A 15 -40.97 26.00 3.75
CA PHE A 15 -39.56 25.84 3.44
C PHE A 15 -39.46 25.24 2.02
N SER A 16 -39.34 26.13 1.04
CA SER A 16 -38.92 25.76 -0.29
C SER A 16 -37.53 25.19 -0.15
N GLN A 17 -37.40 23.85 -0.09
CA GLN A 17 -36.13 23.19 -0.29
C GLN A 17 -35.74 23.51 -1.73
N ALA A 18 -34.87 24.49 -1.89
CA ALA A 18 -34.24 24.76 -3.17
C ALA A 18 -33.53 23.46 -3.58
N LYS A 19 -34.12 22.76 -4.55
CA LYS A 19 -33.48 21.61 -5.19
C LYS A 19 -32.17 22.14 -5.73
N MET A 20 -31.05 21.80 -5.06
CA MET A 20 -29.73 22.27 -5.45
C MET A 20 -29.46 21.70 -6.84
N LEU A 21 -29.65 22.55 -7.87
CA LEU A 21 -29.29 22.19 -9.24
C LEU A 21 -27.79 21.87 -9.25
N ASP A 22 -27.48 20.64 -9.60
CA ASP A 22 -26.09 20.23 -9.77
C ASP A 22 -25.60 20.84 -11.09
N ALA A 23 -24.60 21.72 -11.00
CA ALA A 23 -24.07 22.44 -12.16
C ALA A 23 -22.71 21.82 -12.54
N ILE A 24 -22.43 21.77 -13.83
CA ILE A 24 -21.11 21.45 -14.33
C ILE A 24 -20.16 22.59 -13.91
N ALA A 25 -19.13 22.26 -13.16
CA ALA A 25 -18.13 23.22 -12.70
C ALA A 25 -16.88 23.22 -13.61
N ILE A 26 -16.49 22.04 -14.08
CA ILE A 26 -15.28 21.86 -14.88
C ILE A 26 -15.53 20.72 -15.88
N ILE A 27 -14.96 20.81 -17.07
CA ILE A 27 -14.89 19.72 -18.04
C ILE A 27 -13.42 19.37 -18.22
N VAL A 28 -13.06 18.08 -18.09
CA VAL A 28 -11.70 17.57 -18.25
C VAL A 28 -11.73 16.47 -19.31
N GLU A 29 -11.04 16.67 -20.43
CA GLU A 29 -11.03 15.70 -21.54
C GLU A 29 -12.47 15.30 -21.97
N GLY A 30 -13.38 16.26 -22.03
CA GLY A 30 -14.79 16.04 -22.35
C GLY A 30 -15.63 15.44 -21.23
N VAL A 31 -15.05 15.12 -20.05
CA VAL A 31 -15.78 14.52 -18.92
C VAL A 31 -16.10 15.58 -17.87
N PRO A 32 -17.37 15.79 -17.52
CA PRO A 32 -17.76 16.82 -16.58
C PRO A 32 -17.39 16.45 -15.14
N ILE A 33 -17.11 17.49 -14.36
CA ILE A 33 -17.02 17.49 -12.89
C ILE A 33 -18.09 18.45 -12.38
N THR A 34 -18.98 17.96 -11.52
CA THR A 34 -20.09 18.74 -11.01
C THR A 34 -19.78 19.40 -9.67
N THR A 35 -20.57 20.43 -9.34
CA THR A 35 -20.48 21.08 -8.03
C THR A 35 -20.83 20.13 -6.88
N ALA A 36 -21.75 19.18 -7.11
CA ALA A 36 -22.11 18.16 -6.14
C ALA A 36 -20.96 17.17 -5.89
N GLU A 37 -20.27 16.72 -6.95
CA GLU A 37 -19.07 15.87 -6.78
C GLU A 37 -17.98 16.58 -5.96
N ILE A 38 -17.71 17.86 -6.24
CA ILE A 38 -16.71 18.62 -5.48
C ILE A 38 -17.10 18.69 -4.01
N ARG A 39 -18.37 19.01 -3.69
CA ARG A 39 -18.85 19.05 -2.30
C ARG A 39 -18.80 17.68 -1.62
N ALA A 40 -19.16 16.61 -2.33
CA ALA A 40 -19.12 15.26 -1.79
C ALA A 40 -17.67 14.89 -1.36
N ILE A 41 -16.68 15.16 -2.21
CA ILE A 41 -15.26 14.90 -1.87
C ILE A 41 -14.79 15.81 -0.72
N GLN A 42 -15.19 17.09 -0.71
CA GLN A 42 -14.88 17.99 0.40
C GLN A 42 -15.37 17.44 1.74
N THR A 43 -16.63 17.02 1.80
CA THR A 43 -17.24 16.49 3.02
C THR A 43 -16.65 15.15 3.43
N GLN A 44 -16.51 14.23 2.48
CA GLN A 44 -16.00 12.88 2.73
C GLN A 44 -14.56 12.88 3.24
N MET A 45 -13.71 13.77 2.70
CA MET A 45 -12.29 13.81 3.03
C MET A 45 -11.90 14.97 3.95
N SER A 46 -12.85 15.82 4.35
CA SER A 46 -12.61 17.02 5.18
C SER A 46 -11.51 17.93 4.62
N ILE A 47 -11.58 18.21 3.31
CA ILE A 47 -10.56 19.00 2.59
C ILE A 47 -11.17 20.27 1.96
N SER A 48 -10.29 21.22 1.56
CA SER A 48 -10.71 22.45 0.89
C SER A 48 -11.32 22.17 -0.51
N LYS A 49 -12.17 23.09 -0.99
CA LYS A 49 -12.73 23.05 -2.35
C LYS A 49 -11.63 22.91 -3.41
N GLN A 50 -10.58 23.70 -3.28
CA GLN A 50 -9.44 23.65 -4.22
C GLN A 50 -8.78 22.28 -4.27
N LYS A 51 -8.58 21.65 -3.10
CA LYS A 51 -7.99 20.32 -3.02
C LYS A 51 -8.92 19.23 -3.60
N ALA A 52 -10.21 19.30 -3.29
CA ALA A 52 -11.21 18.40 -3.86
C ALA A 52 -11.29 18.51 -5.39
N THR A 53 -11.30 19.74 -5.89
CA THR A 53 -11.27 20.02 -7.34
C THR A 53 -10.02 19.42 -7.99
N SER A 54 -8.84 19.63 -7.41
CA SER A 54 -7.58 19.07 -7.94
C SER A 54 -7.61 17.55 -7.98
N LEU A 55 -8.16 16.88 -6.96
CA LEU A 55 -8.30 15.42 -6.93
C LEU A 55 -9.24 14.90 -8.02
N LEU A 56 -10.36 15.60 -8.27
CA LEU A 56 -11.30 15.22 -9.31
C LEU A 56 -10.72 15.43 -10.72
N ILE A 57 -10.00 16.54 -10.96
CA ILE A 57 -9.28 16.75 -12.21
C ILE A 57 -8.26 15.61 -12.43
N GLN A 58 -7.47 15.29 -11.42
CA GLN A 58 -6.52 14.18 -11.49
C GLN A 58 -7.19 12.83 -11.78
N ASP A 59 -8.34 12.55 -11.16
CA ASP A 59 -9.12 11.33 -11.42
C ASP A 59 -9.60 11.26 -12.88
N ARG A 60 -10.11 12.39 -13.44
CA ARG A 60 -10.54 12.44 -14.85
C ARG A 60 -9.37 12.26 -15.82
N LEU A 61 -8.25 12.94 -15.58
CA LEU A 61 -7.03 12.78 -16.38
C LEU A 61 -6.52 11.35 -16.34
N GLN A 62 -6.49 10.72 -15.16
CA GLN A 62 -6.10 9.32 -15.03
C GLN A 62 -7.05 8.40 -15.79
N LYS A 63 -8.36 8.61 -15.70
CA LYS A 63 -9.35 7.82 -16.43
C LYS A 63 -9.19 7.98 -17.94
N SER A 64 -8.98 9.21 -18.43
CA SER A 64 -8.70 9.48 -19.84
C SER A 64 -7.43 8.77 -20.30
N ALA A 65 -6.33 8.90 -19.58
CA ALA A 65 -5.06 8.25 -19.91
C ALA A 65 -5.11 6.71 -19.87
N MET A 66 -6.09 6.13 -19.13
CA MET A 66 -6.31 4.68 -19.08
C MET A 66 -7.38 4.19 -20.07
N LYS A 67 -8.01 5.06 -20.84
CA LYS A 67 -9.15 4.73 -21.70
C LYS A 67 -8.84 3.53 -22.62
N ASP A 68 -7.71 3.59 -23.28
CA ASP A 68 -7.32 2.62 -24.30
C ASP A 68 -6.53 1.42 -23.75
N ILE A 69 -6.37 1.32 -22.44
CA ILE A 69 -5.70 0.17 -21.82
C ILE A 69 -6.66 -1.02 -21.84
N ALA A 70 -6.37 -1.99 -22.69
CA ALA A 70 -7.07 -3.27 -22.72
C ALA A 70 -6.52 -4.21 -21.63
N ILE A 71 -7.42 -4.91 -20.95
CA ILE A 71 -7.12 -6.03 -20.04
C ILE A 71 -7.85 -7.26 -20.55
N ASP A 72 -7.10 -8.33 -20.74
CA ASP A 72 -7.63 -9.62 -21.17
C ASP A 72 -8.58 -10.20 -20.12
N GLU A 73 -9.70 -10.80 -20.54
CA GLU A 73 -10.70 -11.39 -19.64
C GLU A 73 -10.14 -12.59 -18.86
N GLY A 74 -9.28 -13.39 -19.50
CA GLY A 74 -8.58 -14.50 -18.83
C GLY A 74 -7.64 -14.02 -17.73
N ALA A 75 -7.00 -12.86 -17.91
CA ALA A 75 -6.18 -12.24 -16.86
C ALA A 75 -7.05 -11.77 -15.67
N ILE A 76 -8.28 -11.28 -15.93
CA ILE A 76 -9.23 -10.91 -14.87
C ILE A 76 -9.65 -12.16 -14.09
N ASP A 77 -9.97 -13.25 -14.78
CA ASP A 77 -10.36 -14.52 -14.14
C ASP A 77 -9.22 -15.11 -13.30
N SER A 78 -8.01 -15.06 -13.82
CA SER A 78 -6.80 -15.47 -13.09
C SER A 78 -6.58 -14.63 -11.82
N LYS A 79 -6.73 -13.31 -11.91
CA LYS A 79 -6.59 -12.40 -10.76
C LYS A 79 -7.66 -12.68 -9.70
N ILE A 80 -8.92 -12.89 -10.10
CA ILE A 80 -10.02 -13.23 -9.20
C ILE A 80 -9.78 -14.57 -8.53
N SER A 81 -9.32 -15.58 -9.28
CA SER A 81 -8.98 -16.90 -8.74
C SER A 81 -7.87 -16.83 -7.69
N ALA A 82 -6.83 -16.03 -7.95
CA ALA A 82 -5.76 -15.78 -7.00
C ALA A 82 -6.26 -15.11 -5.71
N ILE A 83 -7.15 -14.10 -5.83
CA ILE A 83 -7.76 -13.43 -4.67
C ILE A 83 -8.61 -14.41 -3.87
N ALA A 84 -9.41 -15.26 -4.53
CA ALA A 84 -10.22 -16.29 -3.86
C ALA A 84 -9.32 -17.26 -3.09
N ALA A 85 -8.27 -17.79 -3.72
CA ALA A 85 -7.32 -18.71 -3.10
C ALA A 85 -6.61 -18.09 -1.88
N GLN A 86 -6.16 -16.82 -1.96
CA GLN A 86 -5.55 -16.09 -0.84
C GLN A 86 -6.48 -15.96 0.37
N ASN A 87 -7.79 -15.91 0.14
CA ASN A 87 -8.81 -15.83 1.17
C ASN A 87 -9.42 -17.19 1.54
N ASN A 88 -8.84 -18.31 1.05
CA ASN A 88 -9.36 -19.67 1.26
C ASN A 88 -10.83 -19.81 0.81
N LEU A 89 -11.20 -19.17 -0.30
CA LEU A 89 -12.52 -19.19 -0.89
C LEU A 89 -12.52 -19.88 -2.25
N THR A 90 -13.66 -20.51 -2.58
CA THR A 90 -13.97 -20.88 -3.97
C THR A 90 -14.69 -19.73 -4.66
N ILE A 91 -14.65 -19.67 -5.99
CA ILE A 91 -15.35 -18.64 -6.77
C ILE A 91 -16.85 -18.60 -6.46
N PRO A 92 -17.60 -19.74 -6.40
CA PRO A 92 -19.02 -19.71 -6.03
C PRO A 92 -19.27 -19.15 -4.63
N LYS A 93 -18.40 -19.46 -3.65
CA LYS A 93 -18.51 -18.92 -2.29
C LYS A 93 -18.26 -17.41 -2.27
N MET A 94 -17.26 -16.94 -3.03
CA MET A 94 -16.99 -15.50 -3.19
C MET A 94 -18.20 -14.79 -3.80
N GLN A 95 -18.79 -15.32 -4.87
CA GLN A 95 -19.99 -14.76 -5.50
C GLN A 95 -21.15 -14.63 -4.52
N LYS A 96 -21.39 -15.67 -3.70
CA LYS A 96 -22.43 -15.65 -2.67
C LYS A 96 -22.19 -14.55 -1.64
N ILE A 97 -20.95 -14.41 -1.15
CA ILE A 97 -20.57 -13.35 -0.19
C ILE A 97 -20.81 -11.96 -0.80
N LEU A 98 -20.33 -11.71 -2.02
CA LEU A 98 -20.53 -10.43 -2.70
C LEU A 98 -22.01 -10.09 -2.88
N LYS A 99 -22.82 -11.08 -3.28
CA LYS A 99 -24.27 -10.91 -3.41
C LYS A 99 -24.93 -10.52 -2.07
N THR A 100 -24.55 -11.18 -0.97
CA THR A 100 -25.03 -10.84 0.38
C THR A 100 -24.64 -9.40 0.78
N GLN A 101 -23.49 -8.89 0.29
CA GLN A 101 -23.02 -7.53 0.52
C GLN A 101 -23.59 -6.50 -0.48
N GLY A 102 -24.57 -6.89 -1.31
CA GLY A 102 -25.20 -6.01 -2.30
C GLY A 102 -24.33 -5.69 -3.51
N THR A 103 -23.23 -6.45 -3.73
CA THR A 103 -22.33 -6.26 -4.88
C THR A 103 -22.59 -7.33 -5.94
N SER A 104 -22.97 -6.92 -7.15
CA SER A 104 -23.12 -7.85 -8.27
C SER A 104 -21.75 -8.36 -8.75
N TRP A 105 -21.73 -9.58 -9.29
CA TRP A 105 -20.54 -10.18 -9.86
C TRP A 105 -19.93 -9.34 -11.00
N SER A 106 -20.78 -8.78 -11.87
CA SER A 106 -20.35 -7.88 -12.95
C SER A 106 -19.67 -6.63 -12.41
N LYS A 107 -20.23 -6.00 -11.36
CA LYS A 107 -19.64 -4.83 -10.70
C LYS A 107 -18.28 -5.17 -10.09
N TYR A 108 -18.17 -6.35 -9.45
CA TYR A 108 -16.91 -6.83 -8.90
C TYR A 108 -15.86 -7.04 -10.00
N ARG A 109 -16.19 -7.78 -11.09
CA ARG A 109 -15.29 -7.95 -12.25
C ARG A 109 -14.83 -6.62 -12.82
N SER A 110 -15.75 -5.66 -12.97
CA SER A 110 -15.41 -4.30 -13.45
C SER A 110 -14.44 -3.59 -12.50
N SER A 111 -14.58 -3.76 -11.19
CA SER A 111 -13.66 -3.18 -10.21
C SER A 111 -12.25 -3.79 -10.32
N ILE A 112 -12.16 -5.11 -10.50
CA ILE A 112 -10.88 -5.81 -10.74
C ILE A 112 -10.25 -5.33 -12.06
N ARG A 113 -11.02 -5.27 -13.16
CA ARG A 113 -10.54 -4.73 -14.44
C ARG A 113 -9.96 -3.32 -14.29
N ASN A 114 -10.67 -2.44 -13.58
CA ASN A 114 -10.21 -1.07 -13.34
C ASN A 114 -8.95 -1.03 -12.48
N ALA A 115 -8.84 -1.89 -11.47
CA ALA A 115 -7.63 -2.01 -10.66
C ALA A 115 -6.43 -2.49 -11.51
N MET A 116 -6.64 -3.48 -12.39
CA MET A 116 -5.60 -3.95 -13.31
C MET A 116 -5.21 -2.90 -14.36
N LYS A 117 -6.16 -2.11 -14.87
CA LYS A 117 -5.85 -0.97 -15.75
C LYS A 117 -4.96 0.05 -15.03
N LYS A 118 -5.27 0.40 -13.78
CA LYS A 118 -4.45 1.30 -12.96
C LYS A 118 -3.06 0.74 -12.71
N GLU A 119 -2.96 -0.55 -12.37
CA GLU A 119 -1.68 -1.22 -12.16
C GLU A 119 -0.81 -1.19 -13.43
N LYS A 120 -1.39 -1.56 -14.59
CA LYS A 120 -0.71 -1.53 -15.90
C LYS A 120 -0.28 -0.11 -16.28
N PHE A 121 -1.18 0.87 -16.11
CA PHE A 121 -0.88 2.28 -16.33
C PHE A 121 0.29 2.77 -15.49
N PHE A 122 0.25 2.50 -14.18
CA PHE A 122 1.30 2.89 -13.25
C PHE A 122 2.64 2.21 -13.58
N GLN A 123 2.60 0.92 -13.88
CA GLN A 123 3.79 0.18 -14.26
C GLN A 123 4.43 0.76 -15.52
N THR A 124 3.63 1.01 -16.57
CA THR A 124 4.14 1.48 -17.87
C THR A 124 4.65 2.93 -17.80
N ASN A 125 3.90 3.83 -17.17
CA ASN A 125 4.15 5.27 -17.26
C ASN A 125 4.98 5.82 -16.10
N VAL A 126 5.05 5.10 -14.98
CA VAL A 126 5.77 5.55 -13.78
C VAL A 126 6.94 4.63 -13.46
N VAL A 127 6.66 3.33 -13.20
CA VAL A 127 7.71 2.42 -12.71
C VAL A 127 8.79 2.19 -13.76
N ASN A 128 8.41 1.96 -15.02
CA ASN A 128 9.35 1.71 -16.11
C ASN A 128 10.17 2.96 -16.51
N SER A 129 9.73 4.16 -16.13
CA SER A 129 10.48 5.40 -16.37
C SER A 129 11.57 5.67 -15.35
N ILE A 130 11.61 4.92 -14.24
CA ILE A 130 12.58 5.11 -13.16
C ILE A 130 13.83 4.30 -13.49
N PRO A 131 14.99 4.94 -13.63
CA PRO A 131 16.24 4.23 -13.88
C PRO A 131 16.62 3.36 -12.67
N THR A 132 17.44 2.34 -12.93
CA THR A 132 18.09 1.60 -11.84
C THR A 132 19.13 2.48 -11.18
N PRO A 133 19.10 2.68 -9.85
CA PRO A 133 20.06 3.52 -9.18
C PRO A 133 21.46 2.93 -9.22
N THR A 134 22.46 3.78 -9.40
CA THR A 134 23.86 3.44 -9.17
C THR A 134 24.15 3.30 -7.69
N GLU A 135 25.26 2.66 -7.35
CA GLU A 135 25.68 2.55 -5.95
C GLU A 135 25.96 3.92 -5.32
N ASP A 136 26.50 4.86 -6.09
CA ASP A 136 26.82 6.21 -5.61
C ASP A 136 25.54 7.01 -5.33
N GLU A 137 24.51 6.87 -6.15
CA GLU A 137 23.19 7.47 -5.88
C GLU A 137 22.55 6.90 -4.60
N LEU A 138 22.68 5.59 -4.37
CA LEU A 138 22.22 4.98 -3.13
C LEU A 138 23.04 5.45 -1.92
N LYS A 139 24.36 5.59 -2.03
CA LYS A 139 25.20 6.14 -0.97
C LYS A 139 24.86 7.60 -0.66
N LEU A 140 24.62 8.40 -1.71
CA LEU A 140 24.20 9.79 -1.55
C LEU A 140 22.84 9.87 -0.83
N TYR A 141 21.88 9.05 -1.24
CA TYR A 141 20.57 8.95 -0.59
C TYR A 141 20.70 8.54 0.87
N TYR A 142 21.46 7.48 1.15
CA TYR A 142 21.73 7.02 2.51
C TYR A 142 22.35 8.12 3.37
N ASN A 143 23.34 8.85 2.87
CA ASN A 143 24.02 9.92 3.60
C ASN A 143 23.07 11.05 3.98
N LYS A 144 22.12 11.40 3.10
CA LYS A 144 21.08 12.41 3.37
C LYS A 144 20.01 11.92 4.36
N HIS A 145 19.81 10.59 4.45
CA HIS A 145 18.72 9.98 5.22
C HIS A 145 19.22 9.02 6.31
N LYS A 146 20.47 9.16 6.78
CA LYS A 146 21.08 8.25 7.78
C LYS A 146 20.18 7.97 8.99
N LYS A 147 19.44 8.99 9.42
CA LYS A 147 18.54 8.92 10.57
C LYS A 147 17.31 8.02 10.35
N GLU A 148 17.12 7.50 9.14
CA GLU A 148 16.01 6.61 8.81
C GLU A 148 16.43 5.12 8.79
N PHE A 149 17.73 4.86 8.78
CA PHE A 149 18.29 3.51 8.66
C PHE A 149 18.90 3.06 9.99
N PHE A 150 18.06 2.51 10.84
CA PHE A 150 18.46 2.03 12.16
C PHE A 150 18.35 0.52 12.27
N ALA A 151 19.18 -0.04 13.17
CA ALA A 151 19.03 -1.37 13.70
C ALA A 151 19.11 -1.33 15.24
N PRO A 152 18.65 -2.38 15.92
CA PRO A 152 18.98 -2.59 17.32
C PRO A 152 20.50 -2.63 17.50
N SER A 153 21.02 -2.02 18.55
CA SER A 153 22.47 -2.07 18.83
C SER A 153 22.94 -3.45 19.29
N SER A 154 22.03 -4.21 19.95
CA SER A 154 22.28 -5.58 20.41
C SER A 154 21.04 -6.47 20.29
N LEU A 155 21.30 -7.76 20.14
CA LEU A 155 20.33 -8.80 19.90
C LEU A 155 20.52 -9.91 20.93
N ASN A 156 19.49 -10.22 21.70
CA ASN A 156 19.46 -11.39 22.56
C ASN A 156 18.83 -12.55 21.79
N LEU A 157 19.58 -13.61 21.59
CA LEU A 157 19.20 -14.72 20.74
C LEU A 157 19.39 -16.03 21.47
N ILE A 158 18.65 -17.06 21.10
CA ILE A 158 19.00 -18.45 21.42
C ILE A 158 19.45 -19.09 20.10
N GLU A 159 20.71 -19.48 20.05
CA GLU A 159 21.29 -20.21 18.92
C GLU A 159 20.93 -21.70 19.06
N TYR A 160 20.34 -22.25 18.01
CA TYR A 160 20.09 -23.68 17.87
C TYR A 160 21.00 -24.22 16.78
N SER A 161 21.68 -25.34 17.05
CA SER A 161 22.58 -25.98 16.09
C SER A 161 22.32 -27.48 15.99
N ALA A 162 22.31 -27.98 14.75
CA ALA A 162 22.15 -29.38 14.41
C ALA A 162 23.22 -29.82 13.40
N SER A 163 23.66 -31.05 13.45
CA SER A 163 24.66 -31.60 12.50
C SER A 163 24.07 -31.78 11.09
N THR A 164 22.75 -31.93 10.96
CA THR A 164 22.09 -32.17 9.69
C THR A 164 20.94 -31.18 9.44
N LYS A 165 20.65 -30.92 8.15
CA LYS A 165 19.53 -30.11 7.72
C LYS A 165 18.18 -30.69 8.19
N ASN A 166 18.03 -32.00 8.14
CA ASN A 166 16.79 -32.68 8.55
C ASN A 166 16.53 -32.54 10.05
N ALA A 167 17.56 -32.76 10.91
CA ALA A 167 17.42 -32.58 12.36
C ALA A 167 16.99 -31.12 12.69
N MET A 168 17.55 -30.12 12.01
CA MET A 168 17.13 -28.71 12.17
C MET A 168 15.70 -28.47 11.70
N LYS A 169 15.30 -29.04 10.55
CA LYS A 169 13.93 -28.92 10.01
C LYS A 169 12.91 -29.54 10.97
N ASP A 170 13.17 -30.76 11.45
CA ASP A 170 12.31 -31.46 12.40
C ASP A 170 12.16 -30.67 13.71
N PHE A 171 13.27 -30.12 14.23
CA PHE A 171 13.24 -29.24 15.40
C PHE A 171 12.34 -28.01 15.15
N LEU A 172 12.49 -27.33 14.01
CA LEU A 172 11.68 -26.14 13.71
C LEU A 172 10.20 -26.44 13.59
N GLN A 173 9.83 -27.66 13.16
CA GLN A 173 8.43 -28.09 13.06
C GLN A 173 7.88 -28.56 14.42
N THR A 174 8.60 -29.42 15.12
CA THR A 174 8.11 -30.13 16.33
C THR A 174 8.49 -29.47 17.64
N LYS A 175 9.50 -28.58 17.62
CA LYS A 175 10.15 -27.95 18.78
C LYS A 175 10.85 -28.97 19.71
N LYS A 176 10.96 -30.24 19.32
CA LYS A 176 11.67 -31.28 20.08
C LYS A 176 13.16 -31.18 19.78
N LYS A 177 14.00 -31.08 20.82
CA LYS A 177 15.46 -30.84 20.70
C LYS A 177 16.28 -32.12 20.41
N LYS A 178 15.71 -33.15 19.79
CA LYS A 178 16.44 -34.38 19.46
C LYS A 178 17.57 -34.06 18.46
N GLY A 179 18.83 -34.25 18.86
CA GLY A 179 19.99 -33.94 18.03
C GLY A 179 20.26 -32.45 17.80
N VAL A 180 19.63 -31.57 18.59
CA VAL A 180 19.80 -30.12 18.48
C VAL A 180 20.32 -29.54 19.79
N LYS A 181 21.48 -28.89 19.74
CA LYS A 181 22.05 -28.11 20.84
C LYS A 181 21.52 -26.69 20.84
N SER A 182 21.42 -26.08 22.02
CA SER A 182 21.00 -24.68 22.13
C SER A 182 21.83 -23.92 23.15
N ARG A 183 22.12 -22.65 22.89
CA ARG A 183 22.75 -21.71 23.80
C ARG A 183 22.22 -20.32 23.69
N SER A 184 22.14 -19.58 24.80
CA SER A 184 21.81 -18.15 24.76
C SER A 184 23.05 -17.37 24.34
N VAL A 185 22.85 -16.42 23.42
CA VAL A 185 23.93 -15.57 22.92
C VAL A 185 23.42 -14.12 22.82
N LYS A 186 24.26 -13.17 23.23
CA LYS A 186 24.09 -11.76 22.95
C LYS A 186 25.03 -11.37 21.82
N LYS A 187 24.51 -10.80 20.76
CA LYS A 187 25.30 -10.34 19.61
C LYS A 187 25.13 -8.85 19.42
N MET A 188 26.22 -8.16 19.18
CA MET A 188 26.17 -6.75 18.75
C MET A 188 25.90 -6.70 17.25
N THR A 189 25.06 -5.78 16.82
CA THR A 189 24.71 -5.62 15.39
C THR A 189 25.93 -5.40 14.50
N LYS A 190 26.93 -4.66 14.99
CA LYS A 190 28.18 -4.38 14.26
C LYS A 190 29.03 -5.63 13.98
N ASP A 191 28.86 -6.70 14.75
CA ASP A 191 29.64 -7.95 14.66
C ASP A 191 28.96 -8.98 13.74
N LEU A 192 27.81 -8.67 13.18
CA LEU A 192 27.04 -9.54 12.30
C LEU A 192 27.27 -9.18 10.83
N ASN A 193 27.38 -10.22 10.00
CA ASN A 193 27.34 -9.97 8.56
C ASN A 193 25.93 -9.46 8.14
N PRO A 194 25.84 -8.67 7.06
CA PRO A 194 24.58 -8.02 6.63
C PRO A 194 23.44 -9.00 6.36
N ALA A 195 23.73 -10.18 5.80
CA ALA A 195 22.71 -11.19 5.48
C ALA A 195 22.08 -11.79 6.72
N LEU A 196 22.89 -12.14 7.72
CA LEU A 196 22.42 -12.67 9.00
C LEU A 196 21.65 -11.60 9.78
N LEU A 197 22.16 -10.38 9.81
CA LEU A 197 21.48 -9.24 10.44
C LEU A 197 20.11 -9.03 9.80
N GLY A 198 20.03 -8.98 8.48
CA GLY A 198 18.76 -8.84 7.74
C GLY A 198 17.76 -9.94 8.10
N SER A 199 18.21 -11.20 8.16
CA SER A 199 17.36 -12.33 8.55
C SER A 199 16.82 -12.19 9.98
N ILE A 200 17.66 -11.79 10.94
CA ILE A 200 17.24 -11.59 12.33
C ILE A 200 16.28 -10.41 12.47
N LEU A 201 16.53 -9.30 11.76
CA LEU A 201 15.67 -8.11 11.81
C LEU A 201 14.27 -8.37 11.27
N GLN A 202 14.14 -9.22 10.23
CA GLN A 202 12.87 -9.64 9.65
C GLN A 202 12.13 -10.67 10.51
N THR A 203 12.81 -11.32 11.44
CA THR A 203 12.21 -12.31 12.33
C THR A 203 11.56 -11.63 13.52
N GLN A 204 10.30 -11.95 13.80
CA GLN A 204 9.60 -11.44 14.98
C GLN A 204 10.20 -11.98 16.27
N ASP A 205 10.10 -11.21 17.35
CA ASP A 205 10.51 -11.66 18.67
C ASP A 205 9.72 -12.92 19.08
N GLY A 206 10.38 -13.87 19.69
CA GLY A 206 9.84 -15.21 19.99
C GLY A 206 9.91 -16.20 18.82
N SER A 207 10.14 -15.75 17.59
CA SER A 207 10.19 -16.58 16.37
C SER A 207 11.62 -17.01 15.99
N TYR A 208 11.71 -17.93 15.03
CA TYR A 208 12.97 -18.51 14.58
C TYR A 208 13.34 -17.99 13.20
N THR A 209 14.64 -17.71 12.99
CA THR A 209 15.17 -17.42 11.65
C THR A 209 15.10 -18.67 10.77
N ARG A 210 15.14 -18.48 9.44
CA ARG A 210 15.40 -19.60 8.53
C ARG A 210 16.76 -20.20 8.87
N PRO A 211 16.88 -21.56 8.86
CA PRO A 211 18.15 -22.22 9.12
C PRO A 211 19.13 -21.95 7.96
N PHE A 212 20.40 -21.78 8.32
CA PHE A 212 21.48 -21.63 7.36
C PHE A 212 22.61 -22.62 7.67
N ASN A 213 23.40 -22.94 6.66
CA ASN A 213 24.56 -23.79 6.78
C ASN A 213 25.76 -22.94 7.27
N ALA A 214 26.39 -23.37 8.37
CA ALA A 214 27.57 -22.75 8.95
C ALA A 214 28.85 -23.58 8.73
N GLY A 215 28.86 -24.41 7.66
CA GLY A 215 29.95 -25.31 7.29
C GLY A 215 29.75 -26.72 7.85
N ASP A 216 30.03 -26.93 9.13
CA ASP A 216 29.93 -28.22 9.82
C ASP A 216 28.53 -28.48 10.43
N ARG A 217 27.67 -27.49 10.47
CA ARG A 217 26.36 -27.56 11.13
C ARG A 217 25.33 -26.60 10.52
N TYR A 218 24.07 -26.86 10.81
CA TYR A 218 22.95 -25.98 10.51
C TYR A 218 22.58 -25.18 11.75
N ILE A 219 22.42 -23.85 11.59
CA ILE A 219 22.10 -22.93 12.68
C ILE A 219 20.77 -22.22 12.38
N SER A 220 19.95 -22.05 13.42
CA SER A 220 18.81 -21.17 13.46
C SER A 220 18.81 -20.37 14.76
N TYR A 221 18.44 -19.11 14.70
CA TYR A 221 18.31 -18.26 15.89
C TYR A 221 16.85 -18.07 16.25
N LYS A 222 16.50 -18.28 17.53
CA LYS A 222 15.27 -17.74 18.10
C LYS A 222 15.57 -16.33 18.58
N VAL A 223 14.84 -15.34 18.09
CA VAL A 223 14.96 -13.95 18.53
C VAL A 223 14.26 -13.81 19.88
N VAL A 224 14.98 -13.41 20.91
CA VAL A 224 14.42 -13.18 22.25
C VAL A 224 14.03 -11.70 22.39
N SER A 225 14.98 -10.82 22.11
CA SER A 225 14.72 -9.36 22.13
C SER A 225 15.74 -8.61 21.27
N LYS A 226 15.34 -7.44 20.82
CA LYS A 226 16.13 -6.49 20.05
C LYS A 226 16.23 -5.20 20.86
N ASN A 227 17.44 -4.77 21.24
CA ASN A 227 17.64 -3.69 22.19
C ASN A 227 18.52 -2.57 21.65
N GLY A 228 18.23 -1.35 22.09
CA GLY A 228 18.95 -0.15 21.69
C GLY A 228 18.67 0.28 20.24
N LYS A 229 19.43 1.26 19.76
CA LYS A 229 19.29 1.83 18.41
C LYS A 229 20.65 2.29 17.93
N VAL A 230 21.06 1.86 16.75
CA VAL A 230 22.31 2.26 16.09
C VAL A 230 22.06 2.46 14.60
N THR A 231 22.72 3.43 14.00
CA THR A 231 22.67 3.62 12.54
C THR A 231 23.31 2.43 11.85
N MET A 232 22.61 1.81 10.90
CA MET A 232 23.13 0.71 10.11
C MET A 232 24.21 1.21 9.16
N PRO A 233 25.34 0.53 9.00
CA PRO A 233 26.27 0.79 7.89
C PRO A 233 25.55 0.66 6.54
N PHE A 234 26.05 1.40 5.52
CA PHE A 234 25.42 1.42 4.18
C PHE A 234 25.19 -0.01 3.63
N ASP A 235 26.21 -0.87 3.70
CA ASP A 235 26.12 -2.23 3.16
C ASP A 235 25.01 -3.06 3.80
N ALA A 236 24.83 -2.92 5.11
CA ALA A 236 23.73 -3.58 5.81
C ALA A 236 22.36 -2.96 5.52
N ALA A 237 22.33 -1.67 5.23
CA ALA A 237 21.11 -0.90 4.91
C ALA A 237 20.77 -0.91 3.41
N LYS A 238 21.66 -1.35 2.52
CA LYS A 238 21.58 -1.18 1.06
C LYS A 238 20.22 -1.58 0.47
N GLY A 239 19.66 -2.70 0.91
CA GLY A 239 18.33 -3.14 0.47
C GLY A 239 17.21 -2.19 0.88
N ALA A 240 17.22 -1.71 2.14
CA ALA A 240 16.25 -0.75 2.65
C ALA A 240 16.42 0.64 2.00
N VAL A 241 17.67 1.05 1.77
CA VAL A 241 18.03 2.29 1.05
C VAL A 241 17.46 2.24 -0.37
N SER A 242 17.72 1.16 -1.10
CA SER A 242 17.21 0.97 -2.47
C SER A 242 15.67 0.99 -2.53
N ALA A 243 15.01 0.32 -1.59
CA ALA A 243 13.54 0.32 -1.53
C ALA A 243 12.98 1.72 -1.27
N LYS A 244 13.52 2.47 -0.31
CA LYS A 244 13.09 3.84 -0.01
C LYS A 244 13.41 4.82 -1.14
N TRP A 245 14.58 4.72 -1.73
CA TRP A 245 14.96 5.52 -2.90
C TRP A 245 13.96 5.29 -4.04
N LYS A 246 13.68 4.01 -4.37
CA LYS A 246 12.70 3.66 -5.40
C LYS A 246 11.31 4.22 -5.10
N GLN A 247 10.87 4.11 -3.86
CA GLN A 247 9.58 4.67 -3.42
C GLN A 247 9.53 6.20 -3.60
N GLN A 248 10.61 6.90 -3.27
CA GLN A 248 10.71 8.35 -3.48
C GLN A 248 10.68 8.72 -4.97
N GLN A 249 11.42 7.97 -5.81
CA GLN A 249 11.40 8.19 -7.26
C GLN A 249 10.02 7.91 -7.87
N GLN A 250 9.33 6.86 -7.41
CA GLN A 250 7.96 6.57 -7.84
C GLN A 250 7.01 7.73 -7.54
N THR A 251 7.09 8.30 -6.34
CA THR A 251 6.28 9.46 -5.94
C THR A 251 6.57 10.68 -6.82
N LYS A 252 7.85 10.94 -7.09
CA LYS A 252 8.27 12.03 -7.97
C LYS A 252 7.80 11.81 -9.41
N ALA A 253 8.09 10.64 -9.98
CA ALA A 253 7.72 10.31 -11.36
C ALA A 253 6.19 10.34 -11.56
N LEU A 254 5.41 9.90 -10.58
CA LEU A 254 3.96 10.00 -10.63
C LEU A 254 3.48 11.45 -10.65
N LYS A 255 4.05 12.30 -9.80
CA LYS A 255 3.74 13.73 -9.77
C LYS A 255 4.09 14.39 -11.12
N ASP A 256 5.32 14.17 -11.60
CA ASP A 256 5.80 14.75 -12.86
C ASP A 256 4.94 14.28 -14.05
N TYR A 257 4.51 13.02 -14.06
CA TYR A 257 3.60 12.50 -15.07
C TYR A 257 2.25 13.21 -15.06
N PHE A 258 1.64 13.41 -13.89
CA PHE A 258 0.36 14.10 -13.79
C PHE A 258 0.45 15.60 -14.10
N GLU A 259 1.56 16.26 -13.78
CA GLU A 259 1.78 17.65 -14.19
C GLU A 259 1.86 17.74 -15.74
N LYS A 260 2.56 16.81 -16.40
CA LYS A 260 2.56 16.72 -17.88
C LYS A 260 1.18 16.48 -18.46
N LEU A 261 0.43 15.53 -17.90
CA LEU A 261 -0.95 15.28 -18.34
C LEU A 261 -1.79 16.56 -18.24
N LYS A 262 -1.72 17.25 -17.10
CA LYS A 262 -2.49 18.47 -16.85
C LYS A 262 -2.12 19.60 -17.82
N THR A 263 -0.83 19.74 -18.14
CA THR A 263 -0.36 20.77 -19.07
C THR A 263 -0.87 20.55 -20.49
N ASN A 264 -1.05 19.29 -20.91
CA ASN A 264 -1.47 18.91 -22.25
C ASN A 264 -2.97 18.64 -22.38
N ALA A 265 -3.70 18.64 -21.27
CA ALA A 265 -5.10 18.29 -21.23
C ALA A 265 -6.02 19.46 -21.52
N ASP A 266 -7.18 19.16 -22.14
CA ASP A 266 -8.29 20.10 -22.24
C ASP A 266 -9.03 20.17 -20.89
N VAL A 267 -8.82 21.28 -20.17
CA VAL A 267 -9.47 21.56 -18.87
C VAL A 267 -10.23 22.89 -18.96
N GLN A 268 -11.54 22.81 -19.05
CA GLN A 268 -12.43 23.96 -19.20
C GLN A 268 -13.15 24.25 -17.87
N TYR A 269 -12.97 25.46 -17.33
CA TYR A 269 -13.71 25.92 -16.16
C TYR A 269 -15.00 26.60 -16.62
N ILE A 270 -16.15 26.05 -16.18
CA ILE A 270 -17.47 26.60 -16.48
C ILE A 270 -17.79 27.66 -15.41
N ARG A 271 -18.12 28.86 -15.86
CA ARG A 271 -18.43 30.01 -14.98
C ARG A 271 -19.91 30.03 -14.60
#